data_769186fe3c7f0a0aa76bc870f89b3112
#
_entry.id   769186fe3c7f0a0aa76bc870f89b3112
#
_cell.length_a   1.000
_cell.length_b   1.000
_cell.length_c   1.000
_cell.angle_alpha   90.00
_cell.angle_beta   90.00
_cell.angle_gamma   90.00
#
_symmetry.space_group_name_H-M   'P 1'
#
loop_
_entity.id
_entity.type
_entity.pdbx_description
1 polymer ?
#
loop_
_entity_poly.entity_id
_entity_poly.type
_entity_poly.pdbx_seq_one_letter_code
_entity_poly.pdbx_strand_id
1 'polypeptide(L)'
;MNHENGQMSVLALAEGTATIGVTAYLTDADGTFCGYVKTYCNITVSKQEIPEIPDLDPEPPTPPSSGGSSGSSGRPSDIKTETSKNPDGSTTTTVTDKKTGTVTEITKFKDGSTLVVETKKNGTVTTTETAKNGVKVETVDEPGEDVTAKVTIPKSVGKAVVTIPADVDYGTVAMDAKTGEVVKLSVPTKDGMTVKLDGSAELVLVDRSRDFTDTKGHWAEDAIDFATAHELFAGTSDTTFTPDSPMTRAMLMTVLARFDGQDTTGGAVWYEKAMDWAKENGISDGSNPDGSITREQLATMLWRYAGSPTGDGSLFAFGDSAGVNGYAVEAMRWAVGEGLISGTGAGLLAPQGNATRAQVATILMRFIEGNLS
;
A
#
# COMPACT_ATOMS: atom_id res chain seq x y z
N MET A 1 -3.49 30.14 -25.22
CA MET A 1 -3.15 29.36 -24.01
C MET A 1 -4.37 29.43 -23.09
N ASN A 2 -5.19 28.42 -23.10
CA ASN A 2 -6.28 28.32 -22.13
C ASN A 2 -5.77 27.53 -20.92
N HIS A 3 -5.48 28.24 -19.84
CA HIS A 3 -5.23 27.60 -18.55
C HIS A 3 -6.59 27.26 -17.95
N GLU A 4 -6.96 26.00 -17.94
CA GLU A 4 -8.02 25.54 -17.04
C GLU A 4 -7.44 25.54 -15.62
N ASN A 5 -8.00 26.39 -14.77
CA ASN A 5 -7.66 26.41 -13.35
C ASN A 5 -8.16 25.12 -12.69
N GLY A 6 -7.27 24.15 -12.47
CA GLY A 6 -7.57 23.00 -11.63
C GLY A 6 -7.77 23.46 -10.19
N GLN A 7 -9.00 23.41 -9.67
CA GLN A 7 -9.28 23.61 -8.24
C GLN A 7 -9.04 22.31 -7.49
N MET A 8 -8.13 22.35 -6.50
CA MET A 8 -7.93 21.29 -5.54
C MET A 8 -8.70 21.65 -4.27
N SER A 9 -9.63 20.79 -3.85
CA SER A 9 -10.33 20.93 -2.58
C SER A 9 -9.66 20.03 -1.54
N VAL A 10 -9.27 20.62 -0.41
CA VAL A 10 -8.72 19.88 0.73
C VAL A 10 -9.73 19.93 1.86
N LEU A 11 -10.18 18.75 2.32
CA LEU A 11 -11.05 18.64 3.48
C LEU A 11 -10.16 18.44 4.72
N ALA A 12 -10.23 19.38 5.65
CA ALA A 12 -9.56 19.23 6.94
C ALA A 12 -10.49 18.56 7.94
N LEU A 13 -10.05 17.47 8.55
CA LEU A 13 -10.82 16.70 9.52
C LEU A 13 -10.52 17.09 10.97
N ALA A 14 -9.48 17.89 11.21
CA ALA A 14 -9.10 18.39 12.53
C ALA A 14 -8.31 19.71 12.44
N GLU A 15 -8.19 20.40 13.57
CA GLU A 15 -7.31 21.57 13.70
C GLU A 15 -5.84 21.09 13.67
N GLY A 16 -5.01 21.79 12.91
CA GLY A 16 -3.58 21.49 12.83
C GLY A 16 -2.91 22.12 11.62
N THR A 17 -1.63 21.87 11.48
CA THR A 17 -0.85 22.29 10.31
C THR A 17 -0.42 21.05 9.55
N ALA A 18 -0.73 20.99 8.25
CA ALA A 18 -0.30 19.95 7.34
C ALA A 18 0.51 20.55 6.19
N THR A 19 1.56 19.84 5.77
CA THR A 19 2.30 20.18 4.56
C THR A 19 1.77 19.32 3.41
N ILE A 20 1.27 19.99 2.37
CA ILE A 20 0.77 19.32 1.16
C ILE A 20 1.79 19.50 0.04
N GLY A 21 2.27 18.38 -0.51
CA GLY A 21 3.09 18.36 -1.71
C GLY A 21 2.22 18.27 -2.95
N VAL A 22 2.40 19.20 -3.89
CA VAL A 22 1.76 19.18 -5.20
C VAL A 22 2.82 18.96 -6.26
N THR A 23 2.63 17.96 -7.11
CA THR A 23 3.49 17.72 -8.27
C THR A 23 2.70 18.02 -9.53
N ALA A 24 3.17 18.98 -10.33
CA ALA A 24 2.62 19.28 -11.64
C ALA A 24 3.57 18.74 -12.71
N TYR A 25 3.04 17.94 -13.63
CA TYR A 25 3.77 17.44 -14.78
C TYR A 25 3.63 18.46 -15.92
N LEU A 26 4.75 18.82 -16.53
CA LEU A 26 4.79 19.76 -17.65
C LEU A 26 4.90 18.97 -18.94
N THR A 27 4.02 19.29 -19.89
CA THR A 27 4.07 18.78 -21.26
C THR A 27 4.22 19.95 -22.23
N ASP A 28 4.89 19.73 -23.37
CA ASP A 28 4.91 20.69 -24.48
C ASP A 28 3.58 20.71 -25.24
N ALA A 29 3.54 21.50 -26.33
CA ALA A 29 2.33 21.66 -27.16
C ALA A 29 1.90 20.37 -27.86
N ASP A 30 2.79 19.39 -28.00
CA ASP A 30 2.55 18.10 -28.64
C ASP A 30 2.24 17.00 -27.62
N GLY A 31 2.12 17.35 -26.33
CA GLY A 31 1.83 16.43 -25.24
C GLY A 31 3.06 15.67 -24.72
N THR A 32 4.27 16.03 -25.15
CA THR A 32 5.52 15.40 -24.72
C THR A 32 5.89 15.91 -23.32
N PHE A 33 6.24 15.00 -22.42
CA PHE A 33 6.66 15.34 -21.06
C PHE A 33 7.97 16.16 -21.08
N CYS A 34 7.92 17.38 -20.55
CA CYS A 34 9.04 18.30 -20.46
C CYS A 34 9.68 18.39 -19.07
N GLY A 35 9.04 17.80 -18.07
CA GLY A 35 9.50 17.84 -16.71
C GLY A 35 8.37 17.91 -15.70
N TYR A 36 8.73 18.12 -14.43
CA TYR A 36 7.74 18.34 -13.38
C TYR A 36 8.19 19.48 -12.45
N VAL A 37 7.22 20.15 -11.86
CA VAL A 37 7.42 21.12 -10.79
C VAL A 37 6.79 20.54 -9.52
N LYS A 38 7.57 20.47 -8.45
CA LYS A 38 7.10 20.04 -7.14
C LYS A 38 7.11 21.26 -6.21
N THR A 39 5.96 21.54 -5.61
CA THR A 39 5.83 22.60 -4.62
C THR A 39 5.16 22.06 -3.36
N TYR A 40 5.44 22.69 -2.25
CA TYR A 40 4.84 22.34 -0.96
C TYR A 40 4.13 23.58 -0.42
N CYS A 41 2.92 23.39 0.08
CA CYS A 41 2.23 24.42 0.83
C CYS A 41 1.86 23.92 2.23
N ASN A 42 2.04 24.78 3.23
CA ASN A 42 1.58 24.51 4.58
C ASN A 42 0.15 25.06 4.71
N ILE A 43 -0.77 24.20 5.06
CA ILE A 43 -2.15 24.56 5.35
C ILE A 43 -2.33 24.48 6.85
N THR A 44 -2.67 25.61 7.47
CA THR A 44 -3.05 25.66 8.89
C THR A 44 -4.56 25.80 8.98
N VAL A 45 -5.18 24.87 9.65
CA VAL A 45 -6.61 24.90 9.95
C VAL A 45 -6.77 25.38 11.39
N SER A 46 -7.40 26.53 11.55
CA SER A 46 -7.79 27.09 12.84
C SER A 46 -9.29 27.03 13.00
N LYS A 47 -9.75 26.90 14.24
CA LYS A 47 -11.16 26.95 14.57
C LYS A 47 -11.74 28.32 14.15
N GLN A 48 -12.67 28.32 13.23
CA GLN A 48 -13.44 29.51 12.92
C GLN A 48 -14.53 29.61 13.97
N GLU A 49 -14.51 30.66 14.78
CA GLU A 49 -15.63 30.99 15.64
C GLU A 49 -16.81 31.35 14.72
N ILE A 50 -17.86 30.54 14.78
CA ILE A 50 -19.11 30.83 14.10
C ILE A 50 -19.72 32.03 14.85
N PRO A 51 -20.00 33.17 14.20
CA PRO A 51 -20.71 34.26 14.85
C PRO A 51 -22.07 33.76 15.37
N GLU A 52 -22.38 34.05 16.62
CA GLU A 52 -23.69 33.78 17.19
C GLU A 52 -24.76 34.48 16.31
N ILE A 53 -25.68 33.67 15.78
CA ILE A 53 -26.86 34.18 15.10
C ILE A 53 -27.81 34.72 16.19
N PRO A 54 -28.23 35.98 16.15
CA PRO A 54 -29.17 36.51 17.14
C PRO A 54 -30.49 35.73 17.12
N ASP A 55 -31.00 35.39 18.30
CA ASP A 55 -32.30 34.80 18.53
C ASP A 55 -33.41 35.59 17.78
N LEU A 56 -34.09 34.90 16.88
CA LEU A 56 -35.37 35.32 16.36
C LEU A 56 -36.45 34.34 16.82
N ASP A 57 -37.02 34.64 17.99
CA ASP A 57 -38.34 34.14 18.36
C ASP A 57 -39.42 34.80 17.49
N PRO A 58 -40.55 34.15 17.08
CA PRO A 58 -41.59 33.81 18.04
C PRO A 58 -42.29 32.43 17.82
N GLU A 59 -42.72 31.86 18.93
CA GLU A 59 -43.66 30.74 19.01
C GLU A 59 -44.97 30.95 18.23
N PRO A 60 -45.52 29.90 17.57
CA PRO A 60 -46.93 29.83 17.24
C PRO A 60 -47.74 29.07 18.32
N PRO A 61 -49.03 29.39 18.48
CA PRO A 61 -49.81 29.02 19.64
C PRO A 61 -50.25 27.54 19.69
N THR A 62 -50.25 27.01 20.89
CA THR A 62 -50.73 25.68 21.26
C THR A 62 -52.25 25.50 21.07
N PRO A 63 -52.74 24.37 20.52
CA PRO A 63 -54.12 23.93 20.69
C PRO A 63 -54.31 23.09 21.96
N PRO A 64 -55.48 23.01 22.53
CA PRO A 64 -55.73 22.56 23.90
C PRO A 64 -55.70 21.02 24.06
N SER A 65 -55.31 20.63 25.25
CA SER A 65 -55.21 19.28 25.75
C SER A 65 -56.53 18.50 25.76
N SER A 66 -56.46 17.22 25.38
CA SER A 66 -57.35 16.20 25.93
C SER A 66 -56.54 15.10 26.55
N GLY A 67 -56.79 14.80 27.81
CA GLY A 67 -56.01 13.92 28.64
C GLY A 67 -56.14 12.44 28.30
N GLY A 68 -55.10 11.72 28.67
CA GLY A 68 -55.05 10.26 28.69
C GLY A 68 -53.78 9.85 29.45
N SER A 69 -53.95 9.63 30.74
CA SER A 69 -52.95 9.07 31.64
C SER A 69 -52.50 7.65 31.21
N SER A 70 -51.21 7.43 31.04
CA SER A 70 -50.55 6.22 31.51
C SER A 70 -49.06 6.50 31.64
N GLY A 71 -48.57 6.55 32.89
CA GLY A 71 -47.19 6.70 33.21
C GLY A 71 -46.39 5.48 32.80
N SER A 72 -45.40 5.71 31.95
CA SER A 72 -44.21 4.89 31.87
C SER A 72 -43.03 5.78 32.23
N SER A 73 -42.49 5.61 33.44
CA SER A 73 -41.25 6.19 33.86
C SER A 73 -40.15 5.66 32.95
N GLY A 74 -39.88 6.34 31.84
CA GLY A 74 -38.77 6.04 30.95
C GLY A 74 -37.44 6.26 31.69
N ARG A 75 -36.84 5.18 32.14
CA ARG A 75 -35.44 5.15 32.52
C ARG A 75 -34.67 5.72 31.34
N PRO A 76 -33.71 6.68 31.50
CA PRO A 76 -32.93 7.19 30.39
C PRO A 76 -32.31 5.98 29.68
N SER A 77 -32.53 5.83 28.37
CA SER A 77 -31.91 4.73 27.64
C SER A 77 -30.41 4.90 27.71
N ASP A 78 -29.69 3.87 28.14
CA ASP A 78 -28.22 3.88 28.22
C ASP A 78 -27.59 3.98 26.81
N ILE A 79 -28.40 3.94 25.77
CA ILE A 79 -28.01 4.04 24.35
C ILE A 79 -28.42 5.40 23.79
N LYS A 80 -27.45 6.11 23.21
CA LYS A 80 -27.66 7.33 22.41
C LYS A 80 -27.41 6.99 20.92
N THR A 81 -28.32 7.38 20.05
CA THR A 81 -28.19 7.18 18.59
C THR A 81 -28.32 8.51 17.89
N GLU A 82 -27.39 8.82 16.99
CA GLU A 82 -27.35 10.00 16.14
C GLU A 82 -27.13 9.57 14.69
N THR A 83 -27.75 10.25 13.73
CA THR A 83 -27.59 9.94 12.30
C THR A 83 -27.31 11.22 11.54
N SER A 84 -26.28 11.21 10.69
CA SER A 84 -25.87 12.32 9.83
C SER A 84 -25.72 11.88 8.39
N LYS A 85 -25.93 12.81 7.46
CA LYS A 85 -25.59 12.65 6.05
C LYS A 85 -24.23 13.25 5.77
N ASN A 86 -23.36 12.51 5.09
CA ASN A 86 -22.04 12.96 4.71
C ASN A 86 -22.05 13.72 3.36
N PRO A 87 -21.03 14.55 3.07
CA PRO A 87 -20.94 15.29 1.81
C PRO A 87 -20.93 14.41 0.56
N ASP A 88 -20.40 13.19 0.63
CA ASP A 88 -20.39 12.18 -0.44
C ASP A 88 -21.78 11.53 -0.64
N GLY A 89 -22.72 11.87 0.26
CA GLY A 89 -24.10 11.37 0.31
C GLY A 89 -24.25 10.00 0.92
N SER A 90 -23.24 9.47 1.58
CA SER A 90 -23.37 8.34 2.51
C SER A 90 -24.11 8.79 3.78
N THR A 91 -24.48 7.82 4.63
CA THR A 91 -25.17 8.09 5.90
C THR A 91 -24.41 7.39 7.01
N THR A 92 -24.00 8.15 8.03
CA THR A 92 -23.37 7.61 9.23
C THR A 92 -24.34 7.64 10.41
N THR A 93 -24.50 6.53 11.09
CA THR A 93 -25.25 6.40 12.34
C THR A 93 -24.26 6.08 13.46
N THR A 94 -24.17 6.96 14.44
CA THR A 94 -23.33 6.78 15.65
C THR A 94 -24.20 6.28 16.80
N VAL A 95 -23.85 5.17 17.38
CA VAL A 95 -24.49 4.55 18.55
C VAL A 95 -23.51 4.58 19.71
N THR A 96 -23.88 5.27 20.80
CA THR A 96 -23.08 5.33 22.03
C THR A 96 -23.77 4.57 23.15
N ASP A 97 -23.14 3.51 23.65
CA ASP A 97 -23.54 2.84 24.88
C ASP A 97 -22.87 3.52 26.08
N LYS A 98 -23.64 4.28 26.83
CA LYS A 98 -23.15 5.01 28.01
C LYS A 98 -22.71 4.10 29.16
N LYS A 99 -23.21 2.86 29.19
CA LYS A 99 -22.88 1.88 30.23
C LYS A 99 -21.50 1.27 30.04
N THR A 100 -21.18 0.88 28.81
CA THR A 100 -19.89 0.28 28.44
C THR A 100 -18.87 1.34 28.02
N GLY A 101 -19.34 2.50 27.55
CA GLY A 101 -18.54 3.53 26.90
C GLY A 101 -18.15 3.19 25.47
N THR A 102 -18.78 2.16 24.87
CA THR A 102 -18.55 1.75 23.50
C THR A 102 -19.25 2.72 22.53
N VAL A 103 -18.54 3.13 21.49
CA VAL A 103 -19.06 3.92 20.39
C VAL A 103 -19.01 3.06 19.12
N THR A 104 -20.14 2.95 18.42
CA THR A 104 -20.23 2.23 17.14
C THR A 104 -20.69 3.20 16.07
N GLU A 105 -19.91 3.35 15.02
CA GLU A 105 -20.22 4.16 13.84
C GLU A 105 -20.55 3.25 12.67
N ILE A 106 -21.71 3.42 12.06
CA ILE A 106 -22.18 2.62 10.93
C ILE A 106 -22.38 3.54 9.75
N THR A 107 -21.51 3.48 8.76
CA THR A 107 -21.60 4.23 7.52
C THR A 107 -22.15 3.34 6.41
N LYS A 108 -23.20 3.81 5.74
CA LYS A 108 -23.78 3.17 4.56
C LYS A 108 -23.53 4.04 3.33
N PHE A 109 -22.82 3.49 2.37
CA PHE A 109 -22.48 4.16 1.12
C PHE A 109 -23.57 3.97 0.06
N LYS A 110 -23.60 4.86 -0.94
CA LYS A 110 -24.61 4.83 -2.02
C LYS A 110 -24.53 3.58 -2.90
N ASP A 111 -23.35 2.99 -3.03
CA ASP A 111 -23.14 1.77 -3.82
C ASP A 111 -23.59 0.50 -3.12
N GLY A 112 -24.00 0.60 -1.86
CA GLY A 112 -24.45 -0.50 -1.00
C GLY A 112 -23.35 -1.08 -0.13
N SER A 113 -22.11 -0.59 -0.20
CA SER A 113 -21.06 -0.97 0.75
C SER A 113 -21.32 -0.37 2.15
N THR A 114 -20.71 -0.97 3.17
CA THR A 114 -20.87 -0.52 4.56
C THR A 114 -19.53 -0.53 5.28
N LEU A 115 -19.34 0.44 6.16
CA LEU A 115 -18.24 0.52 7.11
C LEU A 115 -18.83 0.59 8.53
N VAL A 116 -18.39 -0.30 9.40
CA VAL A 116 -18.73 -0.30 10.83
C VAL A 116 -17.44 -0.17 11.62
N VAL A 117 -17.35 0.85 12.46
CA VAL A 117 -16.22 1.07 13.38
C VAL A 117 -16.75 1.01 14.80
N GLU A 118 -16.25 0.10 15.61
CA GLU A 118 -16.56 0.00 17.03
C GLU A 118 -15.32 0.36 17.84
N THR A 119 -15.43 1.38 18.67
CA THR A 119 -14.37 1.81 19.59
C THR A 119 -14.79 1.51 21.01
N LYS A 120 -14.04 0.67 21.71
CA LYS A 120 -14.25 0.33 23.13
C LYS A 120 -13.50 1.31 24.04
N LYS A 121 -13.95 1.40 25.28
CA LYS A 121 -13.34 2.28 26.31
C LYS A 121 -11.87 1.98 26.58
N ASN A 122 -11.41 0.74 26.40
CA ASN A 122 -10.01 0.34 26.57
C ASN A 122 -9.11 0.71 25.37
N GLY A 123 -9.67 1.35 24.34
CA GLY A 123 -8.95 1.74 23.14
C GLY A 123 -8.98 0.71 22.01
N THR A 124 -9.52 -0.49 22.23
CA THR A 124 -9.71 -1.47 21.14
C THR A 124 -10.62 -0.90 20.06
N VAL A 125 -10.17 -0.95 18.82
CA VAL A 125 -10.96 -0.57 17.63
C VAL A 125 -11.23 -1.81 16.80
N THR A 126 -12.49 -2.07 16.48
CA THR A 126 -12.89 -3.11 15.54
C THR A 126 -13.49 -2.45 14.31
N THR A 127 -12.93 -2.71 13.14
CA THR A 127 -13.44 -2.17 11.87
C THR A 127 -13.99 -3.32 11.04
N THR A 128 -15.19 -3.15 10.49
CA THR A 128 -15.79 -4.09 9.56
C THR A 128 -16.19 -3.35 8.30
N GLU A 129 -15.51 -3.63 7.21
CA GLU A 129 -15.86 -3.14 5.89
C GLU A 129 -16.51 -4.26 5.08
N THR A 130 -17.62 -3.95 4.41
CA THR A 130 -18.28 -4.88 3.49
C THR A 130 -18.49 -4.18 2.16
N ALA A 131 -17.79 -4.65 1.13
CA ALA A 131 -17.91 -4.13 -0.22
C ALA A 131 -19.20 -4.64 -0.89
N LYS A 132 -19.66 -3.96 -1.94
CA LYS A 132 -20.86 -4.31 -2.71
C LYS A 132 -20.85 -5.75 -3.25
N ASN A 133 -19.68 -6.30 -3.59
CA ASN A 133 -19.52 -7.66 -4.08
C ASN A 133 -19.51 -8.72 -2.98
N GLY A 134 -19.69 -8.32 -1.71
CA GLY A 134 -19.71 -9.19 -0.55
C GLY A 134 -18.33 -9.54 0.03
N VAL A 135 -17.25 -8.95 -0.49
CA VAL A 135 -15.94 -9.03 0.17
C VAL A 135 -16.03 -8.29 1.50
N LYS A 136 -15.57 -8.92 2.57
CA LYS A 136 -15.64 -8.39 3.93
C LYS A 136 -14.26 -8.42 4.57
N VAL A 137 -13.85 -7.31 5.17
CA VAL A 137 -12.64 -7.17 5.98
C VAL A 137 -13.06 -6.82 7.41
N GLU A 138 -12.69 -7.63 8.37
CA GLU A 138 -12.89 -7.41 9.79
C GLU A 138 -11.51 -7.27 10.44
N THR A 139 -11.22 -6.12 11.05
CA THR A 139 -9.95 -5.87 11.75
C THR A 139 -10.19 -5.66 13.23
N VAL A 140 -9.23 -6.08 14.03
CA VAL A 140 -9.16 -5.77 15.46
C VAL A 140 -7.79 -5.16 15.73
N ASP A 141 -7.81 -3.94 16.24
CA ASP A 141 -6.65 -3.19 16.68
C ASP A 141 -6.76 -3.00 18.21
N GLU A 142 -5.91 -3.67 18.96
CA GLU A 142 -5.81 -3.57 20.40
C GLU A 142 -4.53 -2.82 20.80
N PRO A 143 -4.60 -1.83 21.69
CA PRO A 143 -3.42 -1.08 22.08
C PRO A 143 -2.27 -1.96 22.57
N GLY A 144 -1.14 -1.92 21.85
CA GLY A 144 0.08 -2.66 22.19
C GLY A 144 0.15 -4.08 21.65
N GLU A 145 -0.84 -4.50 20.85
CA GLU A 145 -0.86 -5.81 20.17
C GLU A 145 -0.82 -5.62 18.65
N ASP A 146 -0.43 -6.65 17.93
CA ASP A 146 -0.46 -6.67 16.47
C ASP A 146 -1.89 -6.63 15.95
N VAL A 147 -2.14 -5.84 14.89
CA VAL A 147 -3.45 -5.77 14.25
C VAL A 147 -3.79 -7.11 13.61
N THR A 148 -4.96 -7.65 13.95
CA THR A 148 -5.46 -8.87 13.31
C THR A 148 -6.56 -8.55 12.32
N ALA A 149 -6.66 -9.32 11.24
CA ALA A 149 -7.68 -9.16 10.22
C ALA A 149 -8.25 -10.49 9.76
N LYS A 150 -9.57 -10.51 9.57
CA LYS A 150 -10.28 -11.62 8.91
C LYS A 150 -10.85 -11.11 7.61
N VAL A 151 -10.37 -11.65 6.50
CA VAL A 151 -10.84 -11.34 5.16
C VAL A 151 -11.72 -12.48 4.67
N THR A 152 -12.96 -12.15 4.32
CA THR A 152 -13.91 -13.10 3.73
C THR A 152 -14.16 -12.74 2.27
N ILE A 153 -13.78 -13.62 1.36
CA ILE A 153 -13.96 -13.46 -0.09
C ILE A 153 -14.98 -14.49 -0.55
N PRO A 154 -16.14 -14.07 -1.08
CA PRO A 154 -17.12 -14.98 -1.63
C PRO A 154 -16.52 -15.83 -2.76
N LYS A 155 -16.90 -17.10 -2.85
CA LYS A 155 -16.43 -18.01 -3.92
C LYS A 155 -16.72 -17.49 -5.32
N SER A 156 -17.78 -16.70 -5.50
CA SER A 156 -18.13 -16.05 -6.77
C SER A 156 -17.16 -14.94 -7.17
N VAL A 157 -16.38 -14.39 -6.22
CA VAL A 157 -15.35 -13.38 -6.45
C VAL A 157 -14.00 -14.04 -6.68
N GLY A 158 -13.66 -15.05 -5.88
CA GLY A 158 -12.43 -15.83 -5.97
C GLY A 158 -11.21 -15.08 -5.45
N LYS A 159 -10.71 -14.10 -6.20
CA LYS A 159 -9.55 -13.26 -5.83
C LYS A 159 -9.98 -11.84 -5.50
N ALA A 160 -9.32 -11.21 -4.55
CA ALA A 160 -9.55 -9.80 -4.22
C ALA A 160 -8.26 -9.09 -3.76
N VAL A 161 -8.20 -7.80 -4.05
CA VAL A 161 -7.28 -6.88 -3.40
C VAL A 161 -8.09 -6.14 -2.33
N VAL A 162 -7.61 -6.14 -1.11
CA VAL A 162 -8.25 -5.51 0.04
C VAL A 162 -7.23 -4.69 0.81
N THR A 163 -7.69 -3.62 1.48
CA THR A 163 -6.85 -2.86 2.41
C THR A 163 -7.30 -3.16 3.84
N ILE A 164 -6.36 -3.50 4.69
CA ILE A 164 -6.54 -3.71 6.13
C ILE A 164 -6.17 -2.38 6.81
N PRO A 165 -7.12 -1.64 7.38
CA PRO A 165 -6.83 -0.37 8.04
C PRO A 165 -5.89 -0.57 9.23
N ALA A 166 -4.73 0.07 9.20
CA ALA A 166 -3.73 0.06 10.27
C ALA A 166 -2.69 1.16 10.02
N ASP A 167 -1.99 1.58 11.06
CA ASP A 167 -0.77 2.39 10.93
C ASP A 167 0.39 1.44 10.65
N VAL A 168 0.94 1.50 9.45
CA VAL A 168 1.94 0.55 8.95
C VAL A 168 3.05 1.28 8.20
N ASP A 169 4.25 0.77 8.31
CA ASP A 169 5.42 1.20 7.55
C ASP A 169 5.94 0.08 6.62
N TYR A 170 7.05 0.33 5.94
CA TYR A 170 7.64 -0.63 5.01
C TYR A 170 8.27 -1.85 5.67
N GLY A 171 8.50 -1.82 6.98
CA GLY A 171 8.92 -2.97 7.78
C GLY A 171 7.78 -3.88 8.21
N THR A 172 6.53 -3.42 8.07
CA THR A 172 5.34 -4.20 8.42
C THR A 172 4.92 -5.13 7.29
N VAL A 173 4.54 -6.35 7.61
CA VAL A 173 4.03 -7.35 6.67
C VAL A 173 2.71 -7.94 7.12
N ALA A 174 1.89 -8.38 6.16
CA ALA A 174 0.77 -9.27 6.46
C ALA A 174 1.25 -10.72 6.49
N MET A 175 0.90 -11.45 7.54
CA MET A 175 1.20 -12.88 7.69
C MET A 175 -0.10 -13.66 7.82
N ASP A 176 -0.15 -14.87 7.25
CA ASP A 176 -1.24 -15.79 7.50
C ASP A 176 -1.18 -16.24 8.96
N ALA A 177 -2.26 -16.00 9.70
CA ALA A 177 -2.31 -16.26 11.13
C ALA A 177 -2.25 -17.75 11.51
N LYS A 178 -2.49 -18.66 10.53
CA LYS A 178 -2.47 -20.12 10.76
C LYS A 178 -1.11 -20.72 10.42
N THR A 179 -0.52 -20.30 9.29
CA THR A 179 0.76 -20.88 8.82
C THR A 179 1.97 -20.10 9.31
N GLY A 180 1.79 -18.82 9.65
CA GLY A 180 2.88 -17.90 9.96
C GLY A 180 3.69 -17.48 8.72
N GLU A 181 3.18 -17.74 7.52
CA GLU A 181 3.84 -17.36 6.28
C GLU A 181 3.53 -15.91 5.89
N VAL A 182 4.53 -15.22 5.37
CA VAL A 182 4.37 -13.84 4.86
C VAL A 182 3.55 -13.85 3.57
N VAL A 183 2.52 -13.03 3.52
CA VAL A 183 1.75 -12.77 2.29
C VAL A 183 2.62 -11.93 1.37
N LYS A 184 3.24 -12.55 0.36
CA LYS A 184 4.21 -11.89 -0.53
C LYS A 184 3.63 -10.72 -1.33
N LEU A 185 2.34 -10.78 -1.66
CA LEU A 185 1.59 -9.69 -2.30
C LEU A 185 0.86 -8.85 -1.24
N SER A 186 1.64 -8.21 -0.38
CA SER A 186 1.18 -7.22 0.60
C SER A 186 2.05 -5.98 0.51
N VAL A 187 1.45 -4.78 0.60
CA VAL A 187 2.15 -3.49 0.49
C VAL A 187 1.55 -2.50 1.48
N PRO A 188 2.36 -1.85 2.30
CA PRO A 188 1.92 -0.76 3.16
C PRO A 188 1.53 0.45 2.31
N THR A 189 0.40 1.06 2.64
CA THR A 189 -0.14 2.26 2.00
C THR A 189 -0.54 3.26 3.08
N LYS A 190 -0.86 4.49 2.70
CA LYS A 190 -1.36 5.51 3.64
C LYS A 190 -2.68 5.13 4.34
N ASP A 191 -3.43 4.18 3.79
CA ASP A 191 -4.73 3.75 4.30
C ASP A 191 -4.63 2.42 5.07
N GLY A 192 -3.44 1.81 5.15
CA GLY A 192 -3.16 0.54 5.82
C GLY A 192 -2.41 -0.46 4.94
N MET A 193 -2.49 -1.74 5.28
CA MET A 193 -1.85 -2.82 4.54
C MET A 193 -2.77 -3.31 3.40
N THR A 194 -2.35 -3.07 2.16
CA THR A 194 -3.05 -3.60 0.98
C THR A 194 -2.52 -4.98 0.65
N VAL A 195 -3.41 -5.97 0.52
CA VAL A 195 -3.06 -7.37 0.25
C VAL A 195 -3.87 -7.92 -0.93
N LYS A 196 -3.24 -8.78 -1.74
CA LYS A 196 -3.91 -9.55 -2.79
C LYS A 196 -4.06 -10.98 -2.35
N LEU A 197 -5.29 -11.45 -2.28
CA LEU A 197 -5.65 -12.77 -1.76
C LEU A 197 -6.37 -13.61 -2.80
N ASP A 198 -6.10 -14.92 -2.79
CA ASP A 198 -6.76 -15.94 -3.59
C ASP A 198 -7.68 -16.79 -2.70
N GLY A 199 -8.71 -16.13 -2.16
CA GLY A 199 -9.64 -16.69 -1.20
C GLY A 199 -9.61 -16.01 0.16
N SER A 200 -10.46 -16.48 1.07
CA SER A 200 -10.56 -15.92 2.44
C SER A 200 -9.33 -16.26 3.27
N ALA A 201 -8.91 -15.36 4.12
CA ALA A 201 -7.73 -15.49 4.98
C ALA A 201 -7.96 -14.90 6.38
N GLU A 202 -7.22 -15.39 7.37
CA GLU A 202 -7.03 -14.77 8.67
C GLU A 202 -5.57 -14.30 8.73
N LEU A 203 -5.36 -12.99 8.95
CA LEU A 203 -4.08 -12.33 8.84
C LEU A 203 -3.71 -11.64 10.15
N VAL A 204 -2.42 -11.45 10.36
CA VAL A 204 -1.86 -10.59 11.39
C VAL A 204 -0.84 -9.64 10.74
N LEU A 205 -0.87 -8.37 11.12
CA LEU A 205 0.12 -7.38 10.65
C LEU A 205 1.25 -7.34 11.68
N VAL A 206 2.45 -7.68 11.25
CA VAL A 206 3.62 -7.82 12.13
C VAL A 206 4.72 -6.88 11.66
N ASP A 207 5.24 -6.05 12.56
CA ASP A 207 6.47 -5.30 12.33
C ASP A 207 7.67 -6.26 12.33
N ARG A 208 8.36 -6.33 11.20
CA ARG A 208 9.56 -7.13 10.96
C ARG A 208 10.75 -6.27 10.54
N SER A 209 10.70 -4.99 10.84
CA SER A 209 11.77 -4.03 10.60
C SER A 209 13.11 -4.55 11.09
N ARG A 210 14.17 -4.22 10.36
CA ARG A 210 15.54 -4.55 10.74
C ARG A 210 16.39 -3.30 10.87
N ASP A 211 17.07 -3.17 12.00
CA ASP A 211 17.98 -2.06 12.26
C ASP A 211 19.35 -2.29 11.58
N PHE A 212 19.40 -2.05 10.26
CA PHE A 212 20.69 -2.01 9.57
C PHE A 212 21.34 -0.64 9.74
N THR A 213 22.59 -0.63 10.17
CA THR A 213 23.32 0.61 10.45
C THR A 213 23.72 1.36 9.19
N ASP A 214 23.80 0.68 8.06
CA ASP A 214 24.25 1.18 6.77
C ASP A 214 23.10 1.52 5.79
N THR A 215 21.86 1.44 6.25
CA THR A 215 20.68 1.84 5.47
C THR A 215 20.04 3.15 5.95
N LYS A 216 20.35 3.60 7.17
CA LYS A 216 19.77 4.81 7.76
C LYS A 216 20.09 6.05 6.93
N GLY A 217 19.02 6.68 6.42
CA GLY A 217 19.11 7.83 5.52
C GLY A 217 19.58 7.49 4.11
N HIS A 218 19.70 6.22 3.76
CA HIS A 218 19.96 5.79 2.39
C HIS A 218 18.69 5.98 1.54
N TRP A 219 18.85 6.38 0.27
CA TRP A 219 17.71 6.64 -0.64
C TRP A 219 16.76 5.45 -0.84
N ALA A 220 17.19 4.24 -0.55
CA ALA A 220 16.42 3.00 -0.69
C ALA A 220 16.07 2.38 0.68
N GLU A 221 16.13 3.12 1.78
CA GLU A 221 15.83 2.62 3.14
C GLU A 221 14.48 1.91 3.16
N ASP A 222 13.40 2.57 2.74
CA ASP A 222 12.05 2.01 2.69
C ASP A 222 11.97 0.70 1.87
N ALA A 223 12.64 0.68 0.70
CA ALA A 223 12.63 -0.50 -0.16
C ALA A 223 13.44 -1.67 0.42
N ILE A 224 14.46 -1.38 1.21
CA ILE A 224 15.27 -2.39 1.91
C ILE A 224 14.46 -2.97 3.07
N ASP A 225 13.79 -2.13 3.85
CA ASP A 225 12.91 -2.56 4.95
C ASP A 225 11.80 -3.44 4.39
N PHE A 226 11.12 -3.00 3.33
CA PHE A 226 10.14 -3.79 2.62
C PHE A 226 10.67 -5.16 2.18
N ALA A 227 11.80 -5.18 1.46
CA ALA A 227 12.33 -6.41 0.89
C ALA A 227 12.84 -7.40 1.96
N THR A 228 13.34 -6.90 3.10
CA THR A 228 13.79 -7.74 4.21
C THR A 228 12.64 -8.24 5.07
N ALA A 229 11.64 -7.40 5.34
CA ALA A 229 10.43 -7.80 6.05
C ALA A 229 9.67 -8.91 5.30
N HIS A 230 9.61 -8.81 3.95
CA HIS A 230 9.01 -9.82 3.07
C HIS A 230 9.89 -11.07 2.84
N GLU A 231 11.01 -11.21 3.56
CA GLU A 231 11.94 -12.36 3.44
C GLU A 231 12.58 -12.56 2.06
N LEU A 232 12.52 -11.54 1.20
CA LEU A 232 13.13 -11.58 -0.13
C LEU A 232 14.65 -11.46 -0.01
N PHE A 233 15.10 -10.55 0.84
CA PHE A 233 16.50 -10.31 1.14
C PHE A 233 16.84 -10.68 2.58
N ALA A 234 18.10 -11.03 2.79
CA ALA A 234 18.73 -11.02 4.10
C ALA A 234 19.79 -9.91 4.16
N GLY A 235 20.13 -9.46 5.37
CA GLY A 235 21.32 -8.67 5.58
C GLY A 235 22.59 -9.43 5.18
N THR A 236 23.68 -8.72 4.98
CA THR A 236 25.04 -9.34 4.83
C THR A 236 25.61 -9.72 6.20
N SER A 237 25.07 -9.13 7.25
CA SER A 237 25.21 -9.50 8.65
C SER A 237 23.92 -9.16 9.40
N ASP A 238 23.91 -9.37 10.72
CA ASP A 238 22.77 -9.00 11.56
C ASP A 238 22.51 -7.50 11.58
N THR A 239 23.52 -6.68 11.31
CA THR A 239 23.46 -5.21 11.42
C THR A 239 23.81 -4.45 10.14
N THR A 240 24.08 -5.16 9.03
CA THR A 240 24.44 -4.53 7.75
C THR A 240 23.71 -5.17 6.58
N PHE A 241 23.31 -4.33 5.62
CA PHE A 241 22.68 -4.73 4.35
C PHE A 241 23.62 -4.62 3.15
N THR A 242 24.61 -3.72 3.19
CA THR A 242 25.51 -3.33 2.09
C THR A 242 24.77 -2.89 0.82
N PRO A 243 23.98 -1.79 0.89
CA PRO A 243 23.04 -1.38 -0.17
C PRO A 243 23.69 -1.12 -1.52
N ASP A 244 24.91 -0.55 -1.55
CA ASP A 244 25.62 -0.17 -2.77
C ASP A 244 26.45 -1.31 -3.37
N SER A 245 26.53 -2.46 -2.70
CA SER A 245 27.26 -3.60 -3.24
C SER A 245 26.58 -4.18 -4.47
N PRO A 246 27.34 -4.58 -5.51
CA PRO A 246 26.80 -5.29 -6.67
C PRO A 246 26.08 -6.59 -6.25
N MET A 247 24.95 -6.87 -6.90
CA MET A 247 24.23 -8.11 -6.72
C MET A 247 24.70 -9.16 -7.71
N THR A 248 24.81 -10.43 -7.29
CA THR A 248 25.15 -11.52 -8.22
C THR A 248 23.91 -12.10 -8.90
N ARG A 249 24.11 -12.83 -10.00
CA ARG A 249 23.02 -13.54 -10.69
C ARG A 249 22.37 -14.58 -9.78
N ALA A 250 23.17 -15.31 -8.98
CA ALA A 250 22.65 -16.27 -8.00
C ALA A 250 21.77 -15.62 -6.94
N MET A 251 22.17 -14.44 -6.44
CA MET A 251 21.34 -13.67 -5.49
C MET A 251 19.99 -13.33 -6.08
N LEU A 252 19.91 -12.85 -7.34
CA LEU A 252 18.64 -12.54 -7.97
C LEU A 252 17.76 -13.77 -8.17
N MET A 253 18.33 -14.89 -8.65
CA MET A 253 17.60 -16.15 -8.76
C MET A 253 17.00 -16.58 -7.41
N THR A 254 17.78 -16.44 -6.32
CA THR A 254 17.31 -16.77 -4.96
C THR A 254 16.18 -15.85 -4.49
N VAL A 255 16.28 -14.56 -4.76
CA VAL A 255 15.22 -13.60 -4.41
C VAL A 255 13.93 -13.88 -5.16
N LEU A 256 14.00 -14.15 -6.47
CA LEU A 256 12.83 -14.48 -7.28
C LEU A 256 12.19 -15.81 -6.86
N ALA A 257 13.00 -16.82 -6.53
CA ALA A 257 12.53 -18.11 -6.03
C ALA A 257 11.80 -17.94 -4.67
N ARG A 258 12.35 -17.15 -3.75
CA ARG A 258 11.69 -16.83 -2.47
C ARG A 258 10.38 -16.07 -2.67
N PHE A 259 10.36 -15.14 -3.61
CA PHE A 259 9.12 -14.42 -3.95
C PHE A 259 8.05 -15.35 -4.50
N ASP A 260 8.46 -16.35 -5.29
CA ASP A 260 7.59 -17.44 -5.80
C ASP A 260 7.18 -18.47 -4.73
N GLY A 261 7.66 -18.33 -3.49
CA GLY A 261 7.36 -19.24 -2.38
C GLY A 261 8.18 -20.53 -2.38
N GLN A 262 9.28 -20.59 -3.13
CA GLN A 262 10.13 -21.76 -3.19
C GLN A 262 11.03 -21.88 -1.96
N ASP A 263 11.22 -23.11 -1.45
CA ASP A 263 12.26 -23.39 -0.46
C ASP A 263 13.66 -23.31 -1.10
N THR A 264 14.40 -22.28 -0.74
CA THR A 264 15.76 -22.06 -1.23
C THR A 264 16.84 -22.60 -0.29
N THR A 265 16.46 -23.29 0.80
CA THR A 265 17.40 -23.81 1.80
C THR A 265 17.98 -25.17 1.40
N GLY A 266 19.23 -25.43 1.78
CA GLY A 266 19.94 -26.69 1.46
C GLY A 266 20.53 -26.71 0.04
N GLY A 267 21.11 -27.88 -0.36
CA GLY A 267 21.86 -28.05 -1.60
C GLY A 267 23.38 -28.07 -1.36
N ALA A 268 24.16 -28.38 -2.41
CA ALA A 268 25.63 -28.40 -2.35
C ALA A 268 26.20 -26.97 -2.25
N VAL A 269 25.49 -25.99 -2.84
CA VAL A 269 25.77 -24.56 -2.71
C VAL A 269 24.49 -23.84 -2.36
N TRP A 270 24.58 -22.69 -1.70
CA TRP A 270 23.43 -21.94 -1.14
C TRP A 270 22.40 -21.52 -2.18
N TYR A 271 22.75 -21.42 -3.44
CA TYR A 271 21.86 -20.99 -4.54
C TYR A 271 21.40 -22.14 -5.44
N GLU A 272 21.76 -23.40 -5.17
CA GLU A 272 21.51 -24.53 -6.07
C GLU A 272 20.03 -24.68 -6.40
N LYS A 273 19.18 -24.78 -5.39
CA LYS A 273 17.71 -24.93 -5.59
C LYS A 273 17.10 -23.76 -6.36
N ALA A 274 17.50 -22.52 -6.04
CA ALA A 274 17.02 -21.35 -6.73
C ALA A 274 17.48 -21.27 -8.18
N MET A 275 18.72 -21.71 -8.45
CA MET A 275 19.25 -21.78 -9.81
C MET A 275 18.53 -22.86 -10.63
N ASP A 276 18.26 -24.02 -10.06
CA ASP A 276 17.53 -25.08 -10.77
C ASP A 276 16.10 -24.68 -11.04
N TRP A 277 15.40 -24.10 -10.04
CA TRP A 277 14.08 -23.50 -10.24
C TRP A 277 14.08 -22.45 -11.36
N ALA A 278 15.06 -21.54 -11.37
CA ALA A 278 15.15 -20.50 -12.40
C ALA A 278 15.38 -21.05 -13.82
N LYS A 279 16.13 -22.16 -13.95
CA LYS A 279 16.31 -22.88 -15.22
C LYS A 279 15.02 -23.56 -15.68
N GLU A 280 14.36 -24.29 -14.78
CA GLU A 280 13.12 -25.02 -15.06
C GLU A 280 12.00 -24.08 -15.51
N ASN A 281 11.96 -22.88 -14.95
CA ASN A 281 10.97 -21.85 -15.31
C ASN A 281 11.44 -20.89 -16.43
N GLY A 282 12.59 -21.15 -17.06
CA GLY A 282 13.08 -20.33 -18.19
C GLY A 282 13.49 -18.91 -17.81
N ILE A 283 13.64 -18.61 -16.53
CA ILE A 283 14.01 -17.28 -16.01
C ILE A 283 15.50 -17.00 -16.28
N SER A 284 16.35 -18.00 -16.06
CA SER A 284 17.79 -17.93 -16.24
C SER A 284 18.33 -19.25 -16.82
N ASP A 285 19.45 -19.19 -17.56
CA ASP A 285 20.20 -20.35 -17.99
C ASP A 285 21.11 -20.95 -16.89
N GLY A 286 21.17 -20.29 -15.71
CA GLY A 286 22.04 -20.66 -14.60
C GLY A 286 23.53 -20.37 -14.81
N SER A 287 23.93 -19.78 -15.94
CA SER A 287 25.33 -19.47 -16.22
C SER A 287 25.87 -18.35 -15.31
N ASN A 288 27.18 -18.42 -15.02
CA ASN A 288 27.90 -17.38 -14.26
C ASN A 288 27.17 -16.92 -12.96
N PRO A 289 26.82 -17.84 -12.03
CA PRO A 289 26.02 -17.51 -10.86
C PRO A 289 26.66 -16.45 -9.95
N ASP A 290 27.98 -16.47 -9.81
CA ASP A 290 28.75 -15.54 -8.98
C ASP A 290 29.07 -14.21 -9.67
N GLY A 291 28.78 -14.09 -10.96
CA GLY A 291 28.96 -12.85 -11.72
C GLY A 291 27.97 -11.77 -11.28
N SER A 292 28.43 -10.52 -11.22
CA SER A 292 27.55 -9.38 -10.97
C SER A 292 26.50 -9.28 -12.07
N ILE A 293 25.25 -9.04 -11.67
CA ILE A 293 24.15 -8.89 -12.63
C ILE A 293 24.12 -7.49 -13.21
N THR A 294 23.97 -7.38 -14.53
CA THR A 294 23.76 -6.08 -15.16
C THR A 294 22.28 -5.67 -15.09
N ARG A 295 22.00 -4.36 -15.24
CA ARG A 295 20.64 -3.82 -15.19
C ARG A 295 19.75 -4.41 -16.29
N GLU A 296 20.25 -4.65 -17.50
CA GLU A 296 19.47 -5.32 -18.56
C GLU A 296 19.24 -6.81 -18.26
N GLN A 297 20.18 -7.50 -17.62
CA GLN A 297 20.00 -8.90 -17.20
C GLN A 297 18.95 -9.00 -16.08
N LEU A 298 19.00 -8.07 -15.10
CA LEU A 298 17.98 -7.96 -14.06
C LEU A 298 16.59 -7.78 -14.68
N ALA A 299 16.43 -6.78 -15.58
CA ALA A 299 15.18 -6.55 -16.29
C ALA A 299 14.71 -7.80 -17.05
N THR A 300 15.64 -8.51 -17.73
CA THR A 300 15.30 -9.70 -18.51
C THR A 300 14.83 -10.85 -17.62
N MET A 301 15.49 -11.10 -16.48
CA MET A 301 15.08 -12.17 -15.56
C MET A 301 13.73 -11.86 -14.90
N LEU A 302 13.50 -10.62 -14.49
CA LEU A 302 12.22 -10.20 -13.90
C LEU A 302 11.08 -10.23 -14.95
N TRP A 303 11.35 -9.79 -16.17
CA TRP A 303 10.41 -9.85 -17.30
C TRP A 303 9.99 -11.29 -17.63
N ARG A 304 10.94 -12.22 -17.66
CA ARG A 304 10.66 -13.65 -17.86
C ARG A 304 9.84 -14.23 -16.70
N TYR A 305 10.18 -13.87 -15.46
CA TYR A 305 9.39 -14.24 -14.29
C TYR A 305 7.95 -13.75 -14.38
N ALA A 306 7.72 -12.53 -14.89
CA ALA A 306 6.40 -11.95 -15.13
C ALA A 306 5.64 -12.58 -16.33
N GLY A 307 6.18 -13.61 -16.99
CA GLY A 307 5.56 -14.27 -18.14
C GLY A 307 5.83 -13.59 -19.48
N SER A 308 6.86 -12.78 -19.56
CA SER A 308 7.30 -12.09 -20.79
C SER A 308 6.22 -11.19 -21.43
N PRO A 309 5.59 -10.28 -20.68
CA PRO A 309 4.57 -9.39 -21.20
C PRO A 309 5.14 -8.44 -22.29
N THR A 310 4.30 -7.97 -23.19
CA THR A 310 4.71 -6.98 -24.20
C THR A 310 5.05 -5.65 -23.50
N GLY A 311 6.23 -5.09 -23.79
CA GLY A 311 6.66 -3.80 -23.27
C GLY A 311 6.20 -2.64 -24.18
N ASP A 312 5.63 -1.59 -23.60
CA ASP A 312 5.20 -0.37 -24.30
C ASP A 312 6.08 0.85 -23.98
N GLY A 313 7.00 0.72 -23.01
CA GLY A 313 7.94 1.78 -22.65
C GLY A 313 8.85 2.21 -23.79
N SER A 314 9.08 3.52 -23.88
CA SER A 314 10.01 4.09 -24.86
C SER A 314 11.42 4.17 -24.28
N LEU A 315 12.40 3.60 -24.98
CA LEU A 315 13.81 3.73 -24.64
C LEU A 315 14.48 4.97 -25.25
N PHE A 316 13.81 5.67 -26.16
CA PHE A 316 14.39 6.82 -26.89
C PHE A 316 14.70 8.02 -25.99
N ALA A 317 14.06 8.11 -24.82
CA ALA A 317 14.34 9.16 -23.86
C ALA A 317 15.72 9.02 -23.17
N PHE A 318 16.41 7.89 -23.38
CA PHE A 318 17.68 7.60 -22.71
C PHE A 318 18.82 7.62 -23.74
N GLY A 319 19.84 8.43 -23.46
CA GLY A 319 20.95 8.70 -24.38
C GLY A 319 21.81 7.46 -24.72
N ASP A 320 21.75 6.43 -23.90
CA ASP A 320 22.51 5.17 -24.06
C ASP A 320 21.64 3.97 -24.46
N SER A 321 20.40 4.20 -24.91
CA SER A 321 19.46 3.14 -25.30
C SER A 321 19.99 2.21 -26.39
N ALA A 322 20.86 2.70 -27.28
CA ALA A 322 21.53 1.89 -28.29
C ALA A 322 22.51 0.84 -27.71
N GLY A 323 22.91 1.00 -26.45
CA GLY A 323 23.75 0.05 -25.70
C GLY A 323 22.98 -1.14 -25.11
N VAL A 324 21.65 -1.19 -25.22
CA VAL A 324 20.84 -2.32 -24.80
C VAL A 324 21.03 -3.49 -25.78
N ASN A 325 21.43 -4.64 -25.27
CA ASN A 325 21.60 -5.82 -26.11
C ASN A 325 20.25 -6.32 -26.66
N GLY A 326 20.26 -6.86 -27.91
CA GLY A 326 19.04 -7.26 -28.61
C GLY A 326 18.12 -8.21 -27.81
N TYR A 327 18.69 -9.10 -26.98
CA TYR A 327 17.92 -10.02 -26.15
C TYR A 327 17.14 -9.33 -25.03
N ALA A 328 17.58 -8.14 -24.60
CA ALA A 328 17.04 -7.41 -23.47
C ALA A 328 16.10 -6.24 -23.87
N VAL A 329 15.96 -5.95 -25.16
CA VAL A 329 15.20 -4.76 -25.63
C VAL A 329 13.76 -4.79 -25.12
N GLU A 330 13.04 -5.91 -25.30
CA GLU A 330 11.64 -6.03 -24.88
C GLU A 330 11.51 -5.98 -23.34
N ALA A 331 12.42 -6.64 -22.63
CA ALA A 331 12.44 -6.61 -21.17
C ALA A 331 12.71 -5.20 -20.61
N MET A 332 13.62 -4.46 -21.24
CA MET A 332 13.91 -3.07 -20.87
C MET A 332 12.74 -2.14 -21.18
N ARG A 333 12.07 -2.33 -22.33
CA ARG A 333 10.87 -1.58 -22.68
C ARG A 333 9.76 -1.83 -21.66
N TRP A 334 9.53 -3.09 -21.31
CA TRP A 334 8.57 -3.44 -20.27
C TRP A 334 8.95 -2.80 -18.94
N ALA A 335 10.19 -2.97 -18.47
CA ALA A 335 10.61 -2.44 -17.17
C ALA A 335 10.54 -0.91 -17.09
N VAL A 336 10.73 -0.20 -18.22
CA VAL A 336 10.56 1.26 -18.29
C VAL A 336 9.07 1.62 -18.31
N GLY A 337 8.25 0.90 -19.09
CA GLY A 337 6.79 1.13 -19.17
C GLY A 337 6.10 0.94 -17.82
N GLU A 338 6.45 -0.12 -17.09
CA GLU A 338 5.94 -0.40 -15.72
C GLU A 338 6.58 0.50 -14.64
N GLY A 339 7.48 1.42 -14.99
CA GLY A 339 8.14 2.30 -14.01
C GLY A 339 9.13 1.59 -13.08
N LEU A 340 9.48 0.33 -13.36
CA LEU A 340 10.44 -0.45 -12.57
C LEU A 340 11.86 0.12 -12.71
N ILE A 341 12.23 0.54 -13.92
CA ILE A 341 13.50 1.18 -14.23
C ILE A 341 13.23 2.59 -14.76
N SER A 342 13.67 3.60 -14.05
CA SER A 342 13.53 5.02 -14.41
C SER A 342 14.84 5.66 -14.91
N GLY A 343 15.88 4.86 -15.13
CA GLY A 343 17.19 5.33 -15.49
C GLY A 343 18.06 5.77 -14.30
N THR A 344 19.21 6.34 -14.61
CA THR A 344 20.10 6.98 -13.64
C THR A 344 19.91 8.48 -13.67
N GLY A 345 20.40 9.20 -12.68
CA GLY A 345 20.23 10.66 -12.59
C GLY A 345 20.77 11.49 -13.75
N ALA A 346 21.50 10.87 -14.70
CA ALA A 346 22.02 11.49 -15.92
C ALA A 346 21.17 11.22 -17.19
N GLY A 347 19.94 10.70 -17.03
CA GLY A 347 19.09 10.33 -18.18
C GLY A 347 19.61 9.13 -18.98
N LEU A 348 20.29 8.20 -18.30
CA LEU A 348 20.85 6.99 -18.89
C LEU A 348 20.16 5.75 -18.30
N LEU A 349 20.00 4.70 -19.10
CA LEU A 349 19.57 3.38 -18.63
C LEU A 349 20.68 2.62 -17.91
N ALA A 350 21.92 2.85 -18.33
CA ALA A 350 23.12 2.11 -17.93
C ALA A 350 22.92 0.58 -18.04
N PRO A 351 22.52 0.04 -19.22
CA PRO A 351 22.09 -1.35 -19.34
C PRO A 351 23.17 -2.35 -18.96
N GLN A 352 24.45 -2.02 -19.24
CA GLN A 352 25.63 -2.84 -18.90
C GLN A 352 26.18 -2.55 -17.48
N GLY A 353 25.64 -1.53 -16.79
CA GLY A 353 26.02 -1.24 -15.40
C GLY A 353 25.53 -2.33 -14.47
N ASN A 354 26.33 -2.66 -13.45
CA ASN A 354 25.93 -3.60 -12.42
C ASN A 354 24.77 -3.05 -11.58
N ALA A 355 23.79 -3.88 -11.30
CA ALA A 355 22.72 -3.54 -10.37
C ALA A 355 23.21 -3.73 -8.91
N THR A 356 22.96 -2.74 -8.07
CA THR A 356 23.23 -2.83 -6.63
C THR A 356 22.08 -3.51 -5.89
N ARG A 357 22.36 -3.99 -4.67
CA ARG A 357 21.34 -4.60 -3.81
C ARG A 357 20.16 -3.63 -3.54
N ALA A 358 20.46 -2.37 -3.28
CA ALA A 358 19.44 -1.32 -3.11
C ALA A 358 18.56 -1.11 -4.35
N GLN A 359 19.17 -1.08 -5.54
CA GLN A 359 18.43 -0.97 -6.80
C GLN A 359 17.50 -2.17 -7.03
N VAL A 360 17.97 -3.38 -6.73
CA VAL A 360 17.14 -4.58 -6.88
C VAL A 360 16.00 -4.59 -5.86
N ALA A 361 16.23 -4.22 -4.60
CA ALA A 361 15.18 -4.09 -3.59
C ALA A 361 14.09 -3.10 -4.04
N THR A 362 14.49 -1.93 -4.53
CA THR A 362 13.56 -0.91 -5.04
C THR A 362 12.74 -1.38 -6.25
N ILE A 363 13.38 -2.07 -7.18
CA ILE A 363 12.70 -2.61 -8.37
C ILE A 363 11.69 -3.69 -7.97
N LEU A 364 12.02 -4.56 -7.01
CA LEU A 364 11.10 -5.59 -6.53
C LEU A 364 9.92 -5.00 -5.75
N MET A 365 10.15 -4.02 -4.89
CA MET A 365 9.06 -3.32 -4.21
C MET A 365 8.07 -2.75 -5.23
N ARG A 366 8.55 -1.98 -6.23
CA ARG A 366 7.71 -1.44 -7.31
C ARG A 366 6.99 -2.54 -8.11
N PHE A 367 7.67 -3.66 -8.36
CA PHE A 367 7.07 -4.79 -9.06
C PHE A 367 5.91 -5.40 -8.25
N ILE A 368 6.07 -5.53 -6.94
CA ILE A 368 5.03 -6.04 -6.05
C ILE A 368 3.87 -5.04 -5.96
N GLU A 369 4.15 -3.73 -5.81
CA GLU A 369 3.16 -2.66 -5.85
C GLU A 369 2.32 -2.69 -7.15
N GLY A 370 2.97 -2.82 -8.30
CA GLY A 370 2.31 -2.92 -9.61
C GLY A 370 1.40 -4.16 -9.74
N ASN A 371 1.70 -5.25 -9.06
CA ASN A 371 0.88 -6.47 -9.07
C ASN A 371 -0.36 -6.41 -8.17
N LEU A 372 -0.50 -5.37 -7.35
CA LEU A 372 -1.69 -5.13 -6.53
C LEU A 372 -2.74 -4.25 -7.23
N SER A 373 -2.35 -3.57 -8.29
CA SER A 373 -3.24 -2.68 -9.07
C SER A 373 -4.15 -3.43 -10.04
#